data_cdb29cf0653f37afcec00aca82ed31d5
#
_entry.id   cdb29cf0653f37afcec00aca82ed31d5
#
_cell.length_a   1.000
_cell.length_b   1.000
_cell.length_c   1.000
_cell.angle_alpha   90.00
_cell.angle_beta   90.00
_cell.angle_gamma   90.00
#
_symmetry.space_group_name_H-M   'P 1'
#
loop_
_entity.id
_entity.type
_entity.pdbx_description
1 polymer ?
#
loop_
_entity_poly.entity_id
_entity_poly.type
_entity_poly.pdbx_seq_one_letter_code
_entity_poly.pdbx_strand_id
1 'polypeptide(L)' 'MRITIDTDKGIIIVPNTFEASLEKQNNVLKKAGVDKIITPKSFIESAVKEALERPVLTQEQAKGWNPDLEKQIAK' A
#
# COMPACT_ATOMS: atom_id res chain seq x y z
N MET A 1 -4.13 1.66 5.03
CA MET A 1 -3.02 2.64 5.09
C MET A 1 -2.93 3.41 3.78
N ARG A 2 -2.80 4.71 3.86
CA ARG A 2 -2.73 5.55 2.66
C ARG A 2 -1.32 6.06 2.44
N ILE A 3 -0.79 5.81 1.24
CA ILE A 3 0.51 6.32 0.81
C ILE A 3 0.27 7.34 -0.30
N THR A 4 0.92 8.48 -0.20
CA THR A 4 0.79 9.56 -1.19
C THR A 4 2.10 9.74 -1.93
N ILE A 5 2.03 9.88 -3.25
CA ILE A 5 3.19 10.19 -4.07
C ILE A 5 3.06 11.65 -4.52
N ASP A 6 4.03 12.47 -4.11
CA ASP A 6 4.09 13.88 -4.50
C ASP A 6 5.11 14.02 -5.62
N THR A 7 4.63 14.12 -6.85
CA THR A 7 5.51 14.18 -8.02
C THR A 7 6.18 15.55 -8.17
N ASP A 8 5.58 16.60 -7.59
CA ASP A 8 6.16 17.93 -7.63
C ASP A 8 7.42 18.01 -6.77
N LYS A 9 7.37 17.39 -5.61
CA LYS A 9 8.52 17.34 -4.68
C LYS A 9 9.40 16.13 -4.90
N GLY A 10 8.91 15.12 -5.63
CA GLY A 10 9.64 13.89 -5.87
C GLY A 10 9.79 13.03 -4.62
N ILE A 11 8.81 13.05 -3.74
CA ILE A 11 8.85 12.28 -2.48
C ILE A 11 7.60 11.41 -2.31
N ILE A 12 7.72 10.43 -1.43
CA ILE A 12 6.60 9.58 -1.02
C ILE A 12 6.27 9.93 0.43
N ILE A 13 5.00 10.18 0.69
CA ILE A 13 4.50 10.56 2.00
C ILE A 13 3.71 9.40 2.59
N VAL A 14 4.08 9.01 3.81
CA VAL A 14 3.40 7.92 4.54
C VAL A 14 2.78 8.46 5.82
N PRO A 15 1.74 7.78 6.36
CA PRO A 15 1.14 8.23 7.61
C PRO A 15 2.12 8.05 8.78
N ASN A 16 1.90 8.82 9.86
CA ASN A 16 2.76 8.77 11.03
C ASN A 16 2.80 7.39 11.70
N THR A 17 1.77 6.57 11.47
CA THR A 17 1.68 5.21 12.03
C THR A 17 2.36 4.16 11.16
N PHE A 18 2.97 4.56 10.05
CA PHE A 18 3.55 3.64 9.07
C PHE A 18 4.63 2.74 9.67
N GLU A 19 5.59 3.35 10.37
CA GLU A 19 6.69 2.60 10.98
C GLU A 19 6.21 1.62 12.04
N ALA A 20 5.26 2.05 12.87
CA ALA A 20 4.68 1.18 13.90
C ALA A 20 3.94 -0.01 13.28
N SER A 21 3.23 0.21 12.17
CA SER A 21 2.55 -0.86 11.44
C SER A 21 3.54 -1.88 10.88
N LEU A 22 4.65 -1.40 10.29
CA LEU A 22 5.68 -2.29 9.76
C LEU A 22 6.35 -3.09 10.88
N GLU A 23 6.62 -2.45 12.02
CA GLU A 23 7.21 -3.11 13.16
C GLU A 23 6.33 -4.26 13.66
N LYS A 24 5.02 -4.03 13.73
CA LYS A 24 4.07 -5.09 14.11
C LYS A 24 4.13 -6.26 13.14
N GLN A 25 4.12 -5.98 11.85
CA GLN A 25 4.18 -7.02 10.83
C GLN A 25 5.47 -7.81 10.91
N ASN A 26 6.60 -7.13 11.10
CA ASN A 26 7.90 -7.77 11.23
C ASN A 26 7.99 -8.64 12.49
N ASN A 27 7.37 -8.21 13.58
CA ASN A 27 7.31 -9.01 14.81
C ASN A 27 6.52 -10.29 14.60
N VAL A 28 5.42 -10.22 13.87
CA VAL A 28 4.61 -11.42 13.53
C VAL A 28 5.44 -12.37 12.68
N LEU A 29 6.17 -11.87 11.69
CA LEU A 29 7.02 -12.68 10.84
C LEU A 29 8.14 -13.36 11.64
N LYS A 30 8.76 -12.63 12.56
CA LYS A 30 9.79 -13.19 13.45
C LYS A 30 9.25 -14.33 14.29
N LYS A 31 8.08 -14.17 14.87
CA LYS A 31 7.44 -15.20 15.69
C LYS A 31 7.09 -16.43 14.86
N ALA A 32 6.79 -16.26 13.59
CA ALA A 32 6.49 -17.36 12.67
C ALA A 32 7.75 -18.02 12.11
N GLY A 33 8.94 -17.56 12.48
CA GLY A 33 10.20 -18.13 12.00
C GLY A 33 10.60 -17.67 10.61
N VAL A 34 10.01 -16.58 10.12
CA VAL A 34 10.34 -16.04 8.81
C VAL A 34 11.50 -15.06 8.94
N ASP A 35 12.57 -15.29 8.18
CA ASP A 35 13.77 -14.44 8.22
C ASP A 35 13.63 -13.13 7.44
N LYS A 36 12.65 -13.04 6.56
CA LYS A 36 12.44 -11.85 5.75
C LYS A 36 11.83 -10.72 6.56
N ILE A 37 12.45 -9.55 6.49
CA ILE A 37 11.95 -8.34 7.14
C ILE A 37 11.36 -7.43 6.06
N ILE A 38 10.17 -6.88 6.35
CA ILE A 38 9.55 -5.90 5.45
C ILE A 38 10.19 -4.55 5.71
N THR A 39 10.88 -4.00 4.71
CA THR A 39 11.42 -2.64 4.80
C THR A 39 10.41 -1.63 4.27
N PRO A 40 10.48 -0.35 4.67
CA PRO A 40 9.61 0.67 4.10
C PRO A 40 9.63 0.69 2.58
N LYS A 41 10.81 0.57 1.99
CA LYS A 41 10.97 0.58 0.55
C LYS A 41 10.31 -0.63 -0.12
N SER A 42 10.51 -1.82 0.42
CA SER A 42 9.92 -3.03 -0.15
C SER A 42 8.40 -3.01 -0.03
N PHE A 43 7.87 -2.49 1.07
CA PHE A 43 6.43 -2.35 1.25
C PHE A 43 5.84 -1.41 0.20
N ILE A 44 6.47 -0.26 0.00
CA ILE A 44 6.01 0.73 -0.97
C ILE A 44 6.09 0.19 -2.40
N GLU A 45 7.18 -0.51 -2.74
CA GLU A 45 7.34 -1.12 -4.06
C GLU A 45 6.23 -2.13 -4.34
N SER A 46 5.90 -2.96 -3.37
CA SER A 46 4.82 -3.95 -3.50
C SER A 46 3.47 -3.27 -3.64
N ALA A 47 3.22 -2.23 -2.85
CA ALA A 47 1.95 -1.48 -2.91
C ALA A 47 1.75 -0.80 -4.26
N VAL A 48 2.81 -0.20 -4.79
CA VAL A 48 2.77 0.46 -6.11
C VAL A 48 2.53 -0.58 -7.20
N LYS A 49 3.20 -1.71 -7.12
CA LYS A 49 3.04 -2.80 -8.09
C LYS A 49 1.59 -3.30 -8.13
N GLU A 50 1.00 -3.53 -6.97
CA GLU A 50 -0.40 -3.93 -6.88
C GLU A 50 -1.33 -2.87 -7.44
N ALA A 51 -1.08 -1.61 -7.12
CA ALA A 51 -1.90 -0.50 -7.60
C ALA A 51 -1.84 -0.37 -9.13
N LEU A 52 -0.69 -0.67 -9.73
CA LEU A 52 -0.52 -0.59 -11.18
C LEU A 52 -1.25 -1.69 -11.94
N GLU A 53 -1.70 -2.73 -11.26
CA GLU A 53 -2.55 -3.76 -11.86
C GLU A 53 -3.97 -3.25 -12.12
N ARG A 54 -4.34 -2.13 -11.53
CA ARG A 54 -5.64 -1.50 -11.68
C ARG A 54 -5.51 -0.21 -12.50
N PRO A 55 -6.60 0.24 -13.17
CA PRO A 55 -6.57 1.50 -13.89
C PRO A 55 -6.27 2.68 -12.97
N VAL A 56 -5.59 3.69 -13.52
CA VAL A 56 -5.35 4.93 -12.79
C VAL A 56 -6.67 5.71 -12.69
N LEU A 57 -7.03 6.11 -11.48
CA LEU A 57 -8.27 6.82 -11.22
C LEU A 57 -8.00 8.28 -10.89
N THR A 58 -8.92 9.15 -11.30
CA THR A 58 -8.91 10.53 -10.83
C THR A 58 -9.37 10.56 -9.37
N GLN A 59 -9.13 11.71 -8.73
CA GLN A 59 -9.53 11.89 -7.34
C GLN A 59 -11.05 11.71 -7.15
N GLU A 60 -11.84 12.16 -8.11
CA GLU A 60 -13.29 11.98 -8.09
C GLU A 60 -13.72 10.53 -8.26
N GLN A 61 -13.11 9.84 -9.19
CA GLN A 61 -13.40 8.43 -9.43
C GLN A 61 -13.04 7.57 -8.22
N ALA A 62 -11.94 7.92 -7.54
CA ALA A 62 -11.50 7.18 -6.37
C ALA A 62 -12.46 7.29 -5.19
N LYS A 63 -13.22 8.38 -5.10
CA LYS A 63 -14.19 8.59 -4.01
C LYS A 63 -15.30 7.53 -4.00
N GLY A 64 -15.71 7.07 -5.18
CA GLY A 64 -16.77 6.06 -5.31
C GLY A 64 -16.26 4.64 -5.44
N TRP A 65 -14.94 4.46 -5.46
CA TRP A 65 -14.35 3.14 -5.66
C TRP A 65 -14.17 2.39 -4.34
N ASN A 66 -14.47 1.08 -4.37
CA ASN A 66 -14.09 0.18 -3.30
C ASN A 66 -13.81 -1.22 -3.89
N PRO A 67 -13.05 -2.07 -3.18
CA PRO A 67 -12.68 -3.39 -3.68
C PRO A 67 -13.87 -4.31 -3.97
N ASP A 68 -14.98 -4.13 -3.28
CA ASP A 68 -16.17 -4.96 -3.48
C ASP A 68 -16.83 -4.70 -4.84
N LEU A 69 -16.79 -3.45 -5.31
CA LEU A 69 -17.30 -3.11 -6.63
C LEU A 69 -16.51 -3.80 -7.73
N GLU A 70 -15.18 -3.90 -7.56
CA GLU A 70 -14.33 -4.59 -8.51
C GLU A 70 -14.71 -6.06 -8.64
N LYS A 71 -15.02 -6.71 -7.52
CA LYS A 71 -15.46 -8.10 -7.51
C LYS A 71 -16.78 -8.29 -8.24
N GLN A 72 -17.68 -7.33 -8.16
CA GLN A 72 -18.97 -7.37 -8.84
C GLN A 72 -18.81 -7.18 -10.35
N ILE A 73 -17.90 -6.31 -10.75
CA ILE A 73 -17.64 -6.00 -12.16
C ILE A 73 -16.89 -7.15 -12.85
N ALA A 74 -16.05 -7.86 -12.12
CA ALA A 74 -15.26 -8.96 -12.67
C ALA A 74 -16.08 -10.20 -13.03
N LYS A 75 -17.36 -10.18 -12.75
CA LYS A 75 -18.29 -11.23 -13.16
C LYS A 75 -18.84 -10.91 -14.53
#